data_7546bc835b17e9abdf2a80d2549ee1f2
#
_entry.id   7546bc835b17e9abdf2a80d2549ee1f2
#
_cell.length_a   1.000
_cell.length_b   1.000
_cell.length_c   1.000
_cell.angle_alpha   90.00
_cell.angle_beta   90.00
_cell.angle_gamma   90.00
#
_symmetry.space_group_name_H-M   'P 1'
#
loop_
_entity.id
_entity.type
_entity.pdbx_description
1 polymer ?
#
loop_
_entity_poly.entity_id
_entity_poly.type
_entity_poly.pdbx_seq_one_letter_code
_entity_poly.pdbx_strand_id
1 'polypeptide(L)'
;MIFIGLGANLESPRFGSPLATLEAAVGKLDSIRCRVVACSGWYRSAPMPMSDQPWYVNGVARIETELVPVDLLTQLHEIENEFGRERAAPNAARVLDLDLLAYDDRYLDDPAGPIVPHPRLHERAFVL
;
A
#
# COMPACT_ATOMS: atom_id res chain seq x y z
N MET A 1 12.17 9.90 6.19
CA MET A 1 10.90 9.27 6.57
C MET A 1 10.46 8.31 5.49
N ILE A 2 9.88 7.20 5.90
CA ILE A 2 9.42 6.16 4.98
C ILE A 2 7.91 6.08 5.07
N PHE A 3 7.22 6.22 3.92
CA PHE A 3 5.77 6.20 3.87
C PHE A 3 5.28 5.07 2.98
N ILE A 4 4.30 4.34 3.48
CA ILE A 4 3.62 3.26 2.78
C ILE A 4 2.17 3.68 2.57
N GLY A 5 1.70 3.62 1.32
CA GLY A 5 0.29 3.76 1.01
C GLY A 5 -0.40 2.42 1.13
N LEU A 6 -1.58 2.41 1.73
CA LEU A 6 -2.40 1.22 1.88
C LEU A 6 -3.77 1.48 1.26
N GLY A 7 -4.26 0.52 0.49
CA GLY A 7 -5.57 0.64 -0.14
C GLY A 7 -6.23 -0.71 -0.32
N ALA A 8 -7.56 -0.72 -0.29
CA ALA A 8 -8.35 -1.90 -0.56
C ALA A 8 -9.75 -1.48 -1.00
N ASN A 9 -10.36 -2.24 -1.93
CA ASN A 9 -11.73 -1.97 -2.34
C ASN A 9 -12.59 -3.24 -2.47
N LEU A 10 -12.02 -4.41 -2.22
CA LEU A 10 -12.75 -5.68 -2.23
C LEU A 10 -12.84 -6.25 -0.82
N GLU A 11 -13.94 -6.93 -0.54
CA GLU A 11 -14.02 -7.74 0.66
C GLU A 11 -13.04 -8.91 0.57
N SER A 12 -12.45 -9.24 1.71
CA SER A 12 -11.52 -10.36 1.82
C SER A 12 -12.26 -11.56 2.41
N PRO A 13 -12.14 -12.75 1.82
CA PRO A 13 -12.69 -13.97 2.43
C PRO A 13 -12.11 -14.23 3.82
N ARG A 14 -10.89 -13.77 4.08
CA ARG A 14 -10.20 -14.00 5.34
C ARG A 14 -10.44 -12.91 6.38
N PHE A 15 -10.47 -11.64 5.96
CA PHE A 15 -10.50 -10.51 6.88
C PHE A 15 -11.83 -9.75 6.91
N GLY A 16 -12.67 -9.91 5.89
CA GLY A 16 -13.95 -9.23 5.80
C GLY A 16 -13.86 -7.92 5.02
N SER A 17 -14.29 -6.81 5.64
CA SER A 17 -14.35 -5.52 4.96
C SER A 17 -12.97 -5.00 4.54
N PRO A 18 -12.90 -4.08 3.55
CA PRO A 18 -11.64 -3.42 3.21
C PRO A 18 -10.95 -2.80 4.41
N LEU A 19 -11.70 -2.15 5.30
CA LEU A 19 -11.12 -1.57 6.52
C LEU A 19 -10.48 -2.63 7.41
N ALA A 20 -11.14 -3.76 7.61
CA ALA A 20 -10.59 -4.84 8.42
C ALA A 20 -9.31 -5.41 7.80
N THR A 21 -9.27 -5.54 6.47
CA THR A 21 -8.08 -5.97 5.74
C THR A 21 -6.93 -4.98 5.95
N LEU A 22 -7.21 -3.68 5.87
CA LEU A 22 -6.18 -2.65 6.05
C LEU A 22 -5.64 -2.63 7.48
N GLU A 23 -6.49 -2.80 8.47
CA GLU A 23 -6.05 -2.89 9.88
C GLU A 23 -5.15 -4.11 10.10
N ALA A 24 -5.50 -5.25 9.49
CA ALA A 24 -4.66 -6.45 9.54
C ALA A 24 -3.31 -6.22 8.84
N ALA A 25 -3.31 -5.50 7.72
CA ALA A 25 -2.09 -5.17 6.98
C ALA A 25 -1.15 -4.28 7.79
N VAL A 26 -1.68 -3.30 8.52
CA VAL A 26 -0.88 -2.46 9.42
C VAL A 26 -0.21 -3.32 10.49
N GLY A 27 -0.93 -4.25 11.08
CA GLY A 27 -0.38 -5.19 12.04
C GLY A 27 0.75 -6.05 11.45
N LYS A 28 0.59 -6.46 10.19
CA LYS A 28 1.62 -7.24 9.49
C LYS A 28 2.87 -6.41 9.19
N LEU A 29 2.69 -5.17 8.77
CA LEU A 29 3.82 -4.25 8.57
C LEU A 29 4.65 -4.11 9.84
N ASP A 30 4.00 -4.04 10.99
CA ASP A 30 4.69 -3.88 12.27
C ASP A 30 5.45 -5.15 12.70
N SER A 31 5.34 -6.23 11.95
CA SER A 31 5.96 -7.53 12.27
C SER A 31 7.05 -7.99 11.30
N ILE A 32 7.27 -7.29 10.16
CA ILE A 32 8.18 -7.72 9.08
C ILE A 32 9.51 -6.95 9.07
N ARG A 33 10.18 -6.85 10.21
CA ARG A 33 11.40 -6.06 10.34
C ARG A 33 11.16 -4.57 10.14
N CYS A 34 9.92 -4.15 10.34
CA CYS A 34 9.50 -2.75 10.27
C CYS A 34 8.80 -2.38 11.56
N ARG A 35 8.83 -1.11 11.90
CA ARG A 35 8.06 -0.56 13.00
C ARG A 35 7.12 0.52 12.46
N VAL A 36 5.83 0.36 12.68
CA VAL A 36 4.84 1.38 12.33
C VAL A 36 4.91 2.48 13.40
N VAL A 37 5.26 3.67 12.98
CA VAL A 37 5.43 4.82 13.88
C VAL A 37 4.15 5.63 13.98
N ALA A 38 3.43 5.76 12.86
CA ALA A 38 2.20 6.52 12.81
C ALA A 38 1.35 6.06 11.62
N CYS A 39 0.04 6.21 11.74
CA CYS A 39 -0.90 5.96 10.65
C CYS A 39 -1.81 7.16 10.49
N SER A 40 -2.16 7.47 9.24
CA SER A 40 -3.22 8.44 8.96
C SER A 40 -4.58 7.89 9.35
N GLY A 41 -5.61 8.72 9.32
CA GLY A 41 -6.98 8.26 9.25
C GLY A 41 -7.23 7.53 7.93
N TRP A 42 -8.38 6.86 7.85
CA TRP A 42 -8.76 6.15 6.64
C TRP A 42 -9.66 7.06 5.78
N TYR A 43 -9.41 7.03 4.48
CA TYR A 43 -10.10 7.87 3.50
C TYR A 43 -10.74 7.02 2.42
N ARG A 44 -11.83 7.49 1.86
CA ARG A 44 -12.47 6.84 0.71
C ARG A 44 -12.11 7.59 -0.57
N SER A 45 -11.85 6.85 -1.63
CA SER A 45 -11.58 7.43 -2.94
C SER A 45 -12.21 6.60 -4.06
N ALA A 46 -12.60 7.28 -5.14
CA ALA A 46 -13.13 6.63 -6.32
C ALA A 46 -12.04 5.84 -7.05
N PRO A 47 -12.40 4.73 -7.75
CA PRO A 47 -11.45 4.03 -8.60
C PRO A 47 -10.85 4.96 -9.66
N MET A 48 -9.57 4.74 -9.99
CA MET A 48 -8.88 5.47 -11.05
C MET A 48 -8.31 4.49 -12.06
N PRO A 49 -8.77 4.49 -13.30
CA PRO A 49 -9.86 5.32 -13.82
C PRO A 49 -11.22 4.92 -13.25
N MET A 50 -12.21 5.81 -13.41
CA MET A 50 -13.58 5.51 -12.95
C MET A 50 -14.09 4.23 -13.59
N SER A 51 -14.74 3.39 -12.76
CA SER A 51 -15.29 2.10 -13.18
C SER A 51 -16.43 1.72 -12.23
N ASP A 52 -17.02 0.54 -12.44
CA ASP A 52 -18.04 -0.01 -11.55
C ASP A 52 -17.47 -0.63 -10.28
N GLN A 53 -16.15 -0.58 -10.10
CA GLN A 53 -15.52 -1.09 -8.89
C GLN A 53 -15.99 -0.32 -7.64
N PRO A 54 -16.03 -0.97 -6.48
CA PRO A 54 -16.26 -0.27 -5.22
C PRO A 54 -15.19 0.79 -4.98
N TRP A 55 -15.54 1.81 -4.22
CA TRP A 55 -14.57 2.82 -3.81
C TRP A 55 -13.50 2.21 -2.91
N TYR A 56 -12.30 2.75 -3.03
CA TYR A 56 -11.18 2.37 -2.17
C TYR A 56 -11.32 2.96 -0.78
N VAL A 57 -10.84 2.22 0.20
CA VAL A 57 -10.46 2.76 1.50
C VAL A 57 -8.94 2.86 1.48
N ASN A 58 -8.40 4.01 1.85
CA ASN A 58 -6.98 4.30 1.75
C ASN A 58 -6.44 4.91 3.03
N GLY A 59 -5.16 4.74 3.24
CA GLY A 59 -4.43 5.41 4.29
C GLY A 59 -2.94 5.42 4.02
N VAL A 60 -2.19 6.06 4.90
CA VAL A 60 -0.73 6.13 4.83
C VAL A 60 -0.16 5.75 6.18
N ALA A 61 0.86 4.91 6.19
CA ALA A 61 1.62 4.57 7.37
C ALA A 61 3.04 5.11 7.24
N ARG A 62 3.55 5.71 8.31
CA ARG A 62 4.96 6.04 8.43
C ARG A 62 5.64 4.92 9.19
N ILE A 63 6.73 4.40 8.63
CA ILE A 63 7.45 3.28 9.22
C ILE A 63 8.92 3.61 9.43
N GLU A 64 9.55 2.83 10.29
CA GLU A 64 11.01 2.75 10.44
C GLU A 64 11.44 1.32 10.13
N THR A 65 12.53 1.18 9.39
CA THR A 65 13.08 -0.12 9.02
C THR A 65 14.55 -0.01 8.64
N GLU A 66 15.28 -1.11 8.80
CA GLU A 66 16.65 -1.24 8.30
C GLU A 66 16.69 -1.81 6.88
N LEU A 67 15.55 -2.25 6.35
CA LEU A 67 15.47 -2.78 4.99
C LEU A 67 15.75 -1.69 3.97
N VAL A 68 16.58 -2.00 2.98
CA VAL A 68 16.76 -1.11 1.82
C VAL A 68 15.50 -1.13 0.96
N PRO A 69 15.28 -0.10 0.09
CA PRO A 69 14.03 0.02 -0.66
C PRO A 69 13.62 -1.23 -1.45
N VAL A 70 14.57 -1.90 -2.13
CA VAL A 70 14.27 -3.12 -2.90
C VAL A 70 13.76 -4.24 -1.99
N ASP A 71 14.41 -4.43 -0.85
CA ASP A 71 14.02 -5.48 0.10
C ASP A 71 12.69 -5.15 0.75
N LEU A 72 12.46 -3.87 1.06
CA LEU A 72 11.18 -3.43 1.59
C LEU A 72 10.05 -3.70 0.58
N LEU A 73 10.26 -3.35 -0.69
CA LEU A 73 9.26 -3.61 -1.73
C LEU A 73 8.95 -5.10 -1.85
N THR A 74 9.97 -5.96 -1.77
CA THR A 74 9.78 -7.41 -1.77
C THR A 74 8.86 -7.85 -0.62
N GLN A 75 9.09 -7.30 0.57
CA GLN A 75 8.25 -7.61 1.73
C GLN A 75 6.81 -7.13 1.54
N LEU A 76 6.63 -5.95 0.96
CA LEU A 76 5.28 -5.44 0.67
C LEU A 76 4.55 -6.36 -0.32
N HIS A 77 5.22 -6.83 -1.34
CA HIS A 77 4.64 -7.77 -2.31
C HIS A 77 4.29 -9.12 -1.66
N GLU A 78 5.13 -9.60 -0.75
CA GLU A 78 4.82 -10.83 -0.02
C GLU A 78 3.57 -10.69 0.85
N ILE A 79 3.39 -9.54 1.49
CA ILE A 79 2.17 -9.25 2.26
C ILE A 79 0.96 -9.23 1.33
N GLU A 80 1.05 -8.55 0.19
CA GLU A 80 -0.04 -8.51 -0.77
C GLU A 80 -0.43 -9.93 -1.23
N ASN A 81 0.55 -10.77 -1.53
CA ASN A 81 0.31 -12.14 -1.94
C ASN A 81 -0.33 -12.97 -0.82
N GLU A 82 0.14 -12.80 0.41
CA GLU A 82 -0.42 -13.47 1.58
C GLU A 82 -1.88 -13.07 1.81
N PHE A 83 -2.24 -11.83 1.49
CA PHE A 83 -3.59 -11.32 1.64
C PHE A 83 -4.50 -11.63 0.45
N GLY A 84 -4.00 -12.39 -0.53
CA GLY A 84 -4.81 -12.89 -1.63
C GLY A 84 -4.85 -12.00 -2.87
N ARG A 85 -3.83 -11.17 -3.08
CA ARG A 85 -3.75 -10.36 -4.28
C ARG A 85 -3.66 -11.25 -5.53
N GLU A 86 -4.57 -11.03 -6.48
CA GLU A 86 -4.48 -11.63 -7.80
C GLU A 86 -3.89 -10.60 -8.77
N ARG A 87 -2.89 -11.04 -9.55
CA ARG A 87 -2.28 -10.19 -10.57
C ARG A 87 -3.13 -10.24 -11.83
N ALA A 88 -4.19 -9.46 -11.81
CA ALA A 88 -5.08 -9.27 -12.97
C ALA A 88 -4.62 -8.07 -13.80
N ALA A 89 -5.49 -7.57 -14.66
CA ALA A 89 -5.23 -6.37 -15.46
C ALA A 89 -4.88 -5.17 -14.56
N PRO A 90 -4.10 -4.21 -15.07
CA PRO A 90 -3.85 -2.96 -14.34
C PRO A 90 -5.17 -2.29 -13.93
N ASN A 91 -5.19 -1.66 -12.77
CA ASN A 91 -6.35 -1.00 -12.18
C ASN A 91 -7.52 -1.93 -11.83
N ALA A 92 -7.31 -3.24 -11.82
CA ALA A 92 -8.32 -4.18 -11.35
C ALA A 92 -8.58 -3.99 -9.85
N ALA A 93 -9.76 -4.37 -9.39
CA ALA A 93 -10.13 -4.34 -7.99
C ALA A 93 -9.17 -5.24 -7.17
N ARG A 94 -8.86 -4.84 -5.94
CA ARG A 94 -7.84 -5.52 -5.13
C ARG A 94 -8.26 -5.70 -3.69
N VAL A 95 -7.88 -6.86 -3.14
CA VAL A 95 -8.07 -7.11 -1.71
C VAL A 95 -7.14 -6.22 -0.90
N LEU A 96 -5.89 -6.07 -1.32
CA LEU A 96 -4.90 -5.22 -0.65
C LEU A 96 -3.91 -4.67 -1.67
N ASP A 97 -3.61 -3.39 -1.56
CA ASP A 97 -2.59 -2.70 -2.33
C ASP A 97 -1.67 -1.95 -1.39
N LEU A 98 -0.37 -2.22 -1.48
CA LEU A 98 0.66 -1.58 -0.68
C LEU A 98 1.67 -0.91 -1.60
N ASP A 99 1.85 0.40 -1.43
CA ASP A 99 2.76 1.18 -2.25
C ASP A 99 3.86 1.80 -1.40
N LEU A 100 5.10 1.68 -1.84
CA LEU A 100 6.20 2.45 -1.28
C LEU A 100 6.13 3.86 -1.87
N LEU A 101 5.66 4.82 -1.06
CA LEU A 101 5.42 6.19 -1.52
C LEU A 101 6.69 7.03 -1.46
N ALA A 102 7.46 6.90 -0.40
CA ALA A 102 8.69 7.66 -0.20
C ALA A 102 9.63 6.90 0.74
N TYR A 103 10.91 7.06 0.54
CA TYR A 103 11.96 6.44 1.37
C TYR A 103 13.04 7.49 1.66
N ASP A 104 12.91 8.17 2.80
CA ASP A 104 13.78 9.28 3.21
C ASP A 104 13.88 10.34 2.10
N ASP A 105 15.08 10.76 1.76
CA ASP A 105 15.35 11.72 0.68
C ASP A 105 15.75 11.02 -0.63
N ARG A 106 15.60 9.69 -0.71
CA ARG A 106 16.04 8.95 -1.87
C ARG A 106 15.11 9.16 -3.05
N TYR A 107 15.71 9.28 -4.21
CA TYR A 107 15.04 9.31 -5.49
C TYR A 107 15.48 8.10 -6.29
N LEU A 108 14.59 7.12 -6.47
CA LEU A 108 14.89 5.86 -7.11
C LEU A 108 14.02 5.69 -8.35
N ASP A 109 14.64 5.27 -9.44
CA ASP A 109 13.96 5.01 -10.72
C ASP A 109 14.63 3.82 -11.40
N ASP A 110 14.52 2.65 -10.76
CA ASP A 110 15.06 1.40 -11.27
C ASP A 110 13.90 0.56 -11.80
N PRO A 111 13.90 0.21 -13.11
CA PRO A 111 12.83 -0.62 -13.69
C PRO A 111 12.67 -1.99 -13.00
N ALA A 112 13.71 -2.50 -12.37
CA ALA A 112 13.67 -3.77 -11.67
C ALA A 112 13.33 -3.62 -10.19
N GLY A 113 13.19 -2.39 -9.67
CA GLY A 113 12.97 -2.11 -8.26
C GLY A 113 11.91 -1.04 -8.05
N PRO A 114 11.81 -0.49 -6.84
CA PRO A 114 10.83 0.54 -6.54
C PRO A 114 11.16 1.86 -7.24
N ILE A 115 10.11 2.56 -7.66
CA ILE A 115 10.21 3.96 -8.11
C ILE A 115 9.81 4.82 -6.93
N VAL A 116 10.73 5.65 -6.45
CA VAL A 116 10.52 6.48 -5.25
C VAL A 116 10.88 7.93 -5.57
N PRO A 117 9.98 8.90 -5.31
CA PRO A 117 8.62 8.72 -4.83
C PRO A 117 7.75 7.96 -5.82
N HIS A 118 6.67 7.37 -5.32
CA HIS A 118 5.75 6.62 -6.16
C HIS A 118 5.28 7.49 -7.33
N PRO A 119 5.25 6.96 -8.58
CA PRO A 119 4.96 7.80 -9.77
C PRO A 119 3.57 8.42 -9.77
N ARG A 120 2.63 7.87 -9.00
CA ARG A 120 1.26 8.39 -8.90
C ARG A 120 1.01 9.11 -7.58
N LEU A 121 2.07 9.53 -6.88
CA LEU A 121 1.95 10.18 -5.59
C LEU A 121 1.03 11.41 -5.63
N HIS A 122 1.18 12.26 -6.64
CA HIS A 122 0.38 13.47 -6.80
C HIS A 122 -1.10 13.20 -7.12
N GLU A 123 -1.44 12.00 -7.56
CA GLU A 123 -2.82 11.59 -7.85
C GLU A 123 -3.54 11.04 -6.63
N ARG A 124 -2.82 10.85 -5.54
CA ARG A 124 -3.33 10.30 -4.29
C ARG A 124 -3.64 11.42 -3.33
N ALA A 125 -4.86 11.98 -3.41
CA ALA A 125 -5.25 13.15 -2.61
C ALA A 125 -5.02 12.98 -1.11
N PHE A 126 -5.11 11.75 -0.60
CA PHE A 126 -4.89 11.47 0.82
C PHE A 126 -3.42 11.58 1.24
N VAL A 127 -2.50 11.68 0.31
CA VAL A 127 -1.06 11.87 0.57
C VAL A 127 -0.72 13.35 0.64
N LEU A 128 -1.52 14.19 0.02
CA LEU A 128 -1.30 15.62 -0.03
C LEU A 128 -1.69 16.30 1.28
#